data_800336a82f01255a546bbc2ec4be22f8
#
_entry.id   800336a82f01255a546bbc2ec4be22f8
#
_cell.length_a   1.000
_cell.length_b   1.000
_cell.length_c   1.000
_cell.angle_alpha   90.00
_cell.angle_beta   90.00
_cell.angle_gamma   90.00
#
_symmetry.space_group_name_H-M   'P 1'
#
loop_
_entity.id
_entity.type
_entity.pdbx_description
1 polymer ?
#
loop_
_entity_poly.entity_id
_entity_poly.type
_entity_poly.pdbx_seq_one_letter_code
_entity_poly.pdbx_strand_id
1 'polypeptide(L)'
;MAVRPPGPKGVPVMGATGHYARDPFRFMDAVRDAYGDIARFELGREWTYMLTNPADVERVLLTEEGDYRKPEFQTDALGELLGSGLILSEGELWRRMRELSSPAFRTDRLASLVPTMVGHTQAMTERWGDGNRIAIEPEMARVTVAIITDAMFGDDLGRERVRRVQENLEPLGKRFEPDPIRFLLPDWLPTSGNRAYRASIDVLEGVLEDVVSERGSNPEGGDLLSILVRAREEGLIDDTQVRDELMTMLLAGHDTTALTLTYAWWLVGTHPHVEERLREEFESVLGGEPPETARELRNLEYTGWVLNEAMRLYPPVYTMFRQANRDVTLAGYDIEEGAMLMLPQWAIHRDPRWFDDPETFDPDRWDPERRAERHRFSFFPFGAGSRSCIGRQLSLMEAKVILATVASEYRLEPLDDVGFDLRASLTLHPKELIEMRVRDR
;
A
#
# COMPACT_ATOMS: atom_id res chain seq x y z
N MET A 1 16.32 -14.29 34.72
CA MET A 1 14.92 -13.86 34.51
C MET A 1 14.92 -13.14 33.18
N ALA A 2 14.04 -13.52 32.26
CA ALA A 2 13.87 -12.81 31.00
C ALA A 2 13.54 -11.34 31.27
N VAL A 3 14.31 -10.43 30.69
CA VAL A 3 14.09 -8.99 30.83
C VAL A 3 13.03 -8.62 29.79
N ARG A 4 11.83 -8.27 30.25
CA ARG A 4 10.71 -7.87 29.38
C ARG A 4 10.64 -6.35 29.27
N PRO A 5 10.33 -5.80 28.07
CA PRO A 5 10.18 -4.36 27.92
C PRO A 5 8.96 -3.82 28.66
N PRO A 6 8.96 -2.54 29.03
CA PRO A 6 7.79 -1.87 29.60
C PRO A 6 6.69 -1.76 28.55
N GLY A 7 5.48 -1.39 28.99
CA GLY A 7 4.38 -1.14 28.07
C GLY A 7 3.10 -0.71 28.77
N PRO A 8 2.08 -0.29 28.01
CA PRO A 8 0.82 0.15 28.56
C PRO A 8 0.10 -1.00 29.29
N LYS A 9 -0.45 -0.68 30.46
CA LYS A 9 -1.30 -1.61 31.18
C LYS A 9 -2.64 -1.71 30.45
N GLY A 10 -2.94 -2.89 29.96
CA GLY A 10 -4.25 -3.16 29.35
C GLY A 10 -5.36 -3.36 30.39
N VAL A 11 -6.60 -3.40 29.91
CA VAL A 11 -7.74 -3.84 30.71
C VAL A 11 -7.80 -5.38 30.75
N PRO A 12 -8.32 -5.99 31.83
CA PRO A 12 -8.45 -7.45 31.92
C PRO A 12 -9.14 -8.03 30.67
N VAL A 13 -8.64 -9.15 30.13
CA VAL A 13 -9.15 -9.90 28.98
C VAL A 13 -8.94 -9.21 27.61
N MET A 14 -8.96 -7.89 27.53
CA MET A 14 -8.83 -7.16 26.25
C MET A 14 -7.46 -6.52 26.02
N GLY A 15 -6.59 -6.51 27.02
CA GLY A 15 -5.28 -5.86 26.90
C GLY A 15 -5.41 -4.40 26.48
N ALA A 16 -4.61 -3.98 25.50
CA ALA A 16 -4.63 -2.65 24.90
C ALA A 16 -5.58 -2.54 23.69
N THR A 17 -6.27 -3.63 23.30
CA THR A 17 -7.09 -3.72 22.07
C THR A 17 -8.12 -2.59 21.97
N GLY A 18 -8.81 -2.25 23.06
CA GLY A 18 -9.82 -1.20 23.05
C GLY A 18 -9.24 0.20 22.78
N HIS A 19 -8.01 0.47 23.24
CA HIS A 19 -7.32 1.71 22.95
C HIS A 19 -6.84 1.77 21.50
N TYR A 20 -6.24 0.68 21.02
CA TYR A 20 -5.81 0.56 19.64
C TYR A 20 -6.99 0.65 18.65
N ALA A 21 -8.07 -0.08 18.89
CA ALA A 21 -9.23 -0.07 17.98
C ALA A 21 -9.94 1.28 17.92
N ARG A 22 -9.88 2.08 19.00
CA ARG A 22 -10.49 3.41 19.02
C ARG A 22 -9.75 4.43 18.16
N ASP A 23 -8.42 4.43 18.24
CA ASP A 23 -7.54 5.33 17.49
C ASP A 23 -6.13 4.71 17.45
N PRO A 24 -5.84 3.91 16.42
CA PRO A 24 -4.55 3.22 16.31
C PRO A 24 -3.39 4.20 16.14
N PHE A 25 -3.59 5.33 15.50
CA PHE A 25 -2.55 6.32 15.23
C PHE A 25 -2.10 6.98 16.54
N ARG A 26 -3.04 7.54 17.27
CA ARG A 26 -2.77 8.12 18.58
C ARG A 26 -2.21 7.11 19.58
N PHE A 27 -2.66 5.85 19.48
CA PHE A 27 -2.13 4.78 20.34
C PHE A 27 -0.65 4.52 20.03
N MET A 28 -0.27 4.39 18.75
CA MET A 28 1.11 4.13 18.35
C MET A 28 2.02 5.30 18.75
N ASP A 29 1.61 6.55 18.54
CA ASP A 29 2.37 7.72 18.94
C ASP A 29 2.54 7.78 20.46
N ALA A 30 1.47 7.60 21.23
CA ALA A 30 1.53 7.61 22.69
C ALA A 30 2.43 6.50 23.26
N VAL A 31 2.44 5.31 22.63
CA VAL A 31 3.31 4.22 23.04
C VAL A 31 4.77 4.54 22.72
N ARG A 32 5.07 5.07 21.52
CA ARG A 32 6.43 5.54 21.16
C ARG A 32 6.92 6.58 22.15
N ASP A 33 6.12 7.61 22.43
CA ASP A 33 6.52 8.73 23.28
C ASP A 33 6.72 8.32 24.74
N ALA A 34 5.93 7.37 25.24
CA ALA A 34 5.99 6.92 26.62
C ALA A 34 7.07 5.86 26.89
N TYR A 35 7.37 4.98 25.92
CA TYR A 35 8.20 3.79 26.13
C TYR A 35 9.46 3.74 25.27
N GLY A 36 9.58 4.60 24.25
CA GLY A 36 10.76 4.67 23.36
C GLY A 36 10.83 3.50 22.38
N ASP A 37 12.00 2.89 22.25
CA ASP A 37 12.37 1.98 21.17
C ASP A 37 11.57 0.68 21.09
N ILE A 38 11.12 0.17 22.25
CA ILE A 38 10.35 -1.07 22.32
C ILE A 38 9.31 -1.01 23.45
N ALA A 39 8.10 -1.42 23.16
CA ALA A 39 7.03 -1.57 24.14
C ALA A 39 6.33 -2.92 24.00
N ARG A 40 5.88 -3.50 25.12
CA ARG A 40 5.15 -4.78 25.16
C ARG A 40 3.74 -4.59 25.70
N PHE A 41 2.75 -5.08 25.00
CA PHE A 41 1.33 -5.04 25.39
C PHE A 41 0.55 -6.20 24.75
N GLU A 42 -0.67 -6.42 25.20
CA GLU A 42 -1.57 -7.40 24.60
C GLU A 42 -2.49 -6.73 23.57
N LEU A 43 -2.53 -7.27 22.34
CA LEU A 43 -3.58 -6.99 21.35
C LEU A 43 -4.39 -8.28 21.13
N GLY A 44 -5.68 -8.23 21.44
CA GLY A 44 -6.49 -9.43 21.48
C GLY A 44 -6.00 -10.37 22.59
N ARG A 45 -5.47 -11.51 22.20
CA ARG A 45 -4.87 -12.51 23.10
C ARG A 45 -3.37 -12.67 22.87
N GLU A 46 -2.80 -11.88 21.99
CA GLU A 46 -1.42 -12.01 21.54
C GLU A 46 -0.52 -10.98 22.20
N TRP A 47 0.62 -11.43 22.73
CA TRP A 47 1.67 -10.53 23.15
C TRP A 47 2.29 -9.86 21.95
N THR A 48 2.24 -8.54 21.94
CA THR A 48 2.73 -7.68 20.87
C THR A 48 3.88 -6.83 21.35
N TYR A 49 4.95 -6.82 20.59
CA TYR A 49 6.12 -5.96 20.80
C TYR A 49 6.14 -4.90 19.71
N MET A 50 5.90 -3.65 20.06
CA MET A 50 6.00 -2.52 19.15
C MET A 50 7.44 -2.04 19.09
N LEU A 51 8.04 -2.02 17.92
CA LEU A 51 9.41 -1.59 17.67
C LEU A 51 9.41 -0.25 16.95
N THR A 52 10.06 0.77 17.52
CA THR A 52 10.17 2.11 16.93
C THR A 52 11.61 2.52 16.61
N ASN A 53 12.60 1.69 16.96
CA ASN A 53 13.98 1.91 16.55
C ASN A 53 14.22 1.39 15.13
N PRO A 54 14.65 2.22 14.17
CA PRO A 54 14.95 1.78 12.81
C PRO A 54 15.97 0.65 12.69
N ALA A 55 16.94 0.56 13.61
CA ALA A 55 17.93 -0.53 13.60
C ALA A 55 17.28 -1.90 13.93
N ASP A 56 16.30 -1.93 14.85
CA ASP A 56 15.57 -3.16 15.14
C ASP A 56 14.60 -3.52 13.99
N VAL A 57 13.99 -2.52 13.35
CA VAL A 57 13.20 -2.72 12.12
C VAL A 57 14.06 -3.34 11.01
N GLU A 58 15.29 -2.85 10.83
CA GLU A 58 16.25 -3.42 9.87
C GLU A 58 16.56 -4.89 10.18
N ARG A 59 16.78 -5.22 11.45
CA ARG A 59 17.01 -6.61 11.86
C ARG A 59 15.83 -7.50 11.48
N VAL A 60 14.62 -7.09 11.84
CA VAL A 60 13.40 -7.88 11.60
C VAL A 60 13.06 -8.02 10.11
N LEU A 61 13.27 -6.99 9.30
CA LEU A 61 12.86 -7.00 7.89
C LEU A 61 13.94 -7.42 6.92
N LEU A 62 15.22 -7.41 7.33
CA LEU A 62 16.33 -7.63 6.42
C LEU A 62 17.39 -8.59 6.99
N THR A 63 18.10 -8.21 8.07
CA THR A 63 19.32 -8.94 8.47
C THR A 63 19.06 -10.26 9.20
N GLU A 64 17.92 -10.36 9.88
CA GLU A 64 17.46 -11.54 10.63
C GLU A 64 16.06 -12.00 10.16
N GLU A 65 15.67 -11.67 8.90
CA GLU A 65 14.32 -11.92 8.38
C GLU A 65 13.88 -13.39 8.48
N GLY A 66 14.81 -14.33 8.47
CA GLY A 66 14.54 -15.76 8.61
C GLY A 66 14.03 -16.18 10.00
N ASP A 67 14.21 -15.33 11.01
CA ASP A 67 13.74 -15.57 12.38
C ASP A 67 12.27 -15.18 12.57
N TYR A 68 11.65 -14.62 11.52
CA TYR A 68 10.28 -14.08 11.57
C TYR A 68 9.44 -14.59 10.40
N ARG A 69 8.15 -14.73 10.66
CA ARG A 69 7.12 -15.08 9.68
C ARG A 69 5.98 -14.06 9.68
N LYS A 70 5.06 -14.20 8.75
CA LYS A 70 3.80 -13.46 8.81
C LYS A 70 2.94 -13.98 9.97
N PRO A 71 2.22 -13.10 10.68
CA PRO A 71 1.34 -13.54 11.77
C PRO A 71 0.16 -14.34 11.27
N GLU A 72 -0.26 -15.35 12.05
CA GLU A 72 -1.41 -16.22 11.72
C GLU A 72 -2.71 -15.44 11.54
N PHE A 73 -2.91 -14.35 12.32
CA PHE A 73 -4.13 -13.54 12.19
C PHE A 73 -4.29 -12.91 10.79
N GLN A 74 -3.20 -12.67 10.04
CA GLN A 74 -3.29 -12.18 8.66
C GLN A 74 -3.88 -13.26 7.74
N THR A 75 -3.48 -14.50 7.92
CA THR A 75 -4.05 -15.62 7.17
C THR A 75 -5.52 -15.85 7.55
N ASP A 76 -5.85 -15.73 8.82
CA ASP A 76 -7.24 -15.85 9.28
C ASP A 76 -8.13 -14.73 8.72
N ALA A 77 -7.62 -13.51 8.68
CA ALA A 77 -8.37 -12.35 8.22
C ALA A 77 -8.51 -12.25 6.69
N LEU A 78 -7.46 -12.62 5.95
CA LEU A 78 -7.35 -12.39 4.50
C LEU A 78 -7.44 -13.69 3.69
N GLY A 79 -7.40 -14.86 4.33
CA GLY A 79 -7.30 -16.15 3.65
C GLY A 79 -8.51 -16.46 2.75
N GLU A 80 -9.74 -16.07 3.13
CA GLU A 80 -10.93 -16.23 2.29
C GLU A 80 -10.79 -15.44 0.97
N LEU A 81 -10.13 -14.28 1.00
CA LEU A 81 -9.94 -13.42 -0.16
C LEU A 81 -8.71 -13.78 -0.97
N LEU A 82 -7.55 -13.93 -0.33
CA LEU A 82 -6.25 -14.04 -0.99
C LEU A 82 -5.70 -15.45 -1.06
N GLY A 83 -6.36 -16.42 -0.43
CA GLY A 83 -5.90 -17.80 -0.39
C GLY A 83 -4.43 -17.92 0.02
N SER A 84 -3.63 -18.56 -0.83
CA SER A 84 -2.18 -18.73 -0.65
C SER A 84 -1.34 -17.81 -1.54
N GLY A 85 -1.88 -16.66 -1.97
CA GLY A 85 -1.16 -15.69 -2.80
C GLY A 85 0.06 -15.07 -2.10
N LEU A 86 0.87 -14.34 -2.82
CA LEU A 86 2.19 -13.83 -2.41
C LEU A 86 2.20 -13.08 -1.07
N ILE A 87 1.10 -12.38 -0.74
CA ILE A 87 0.98 -11.66 0.54
C ILE A 87 0.91 -12.64 1.73
N LEU A 88 0.24 -13.79 1.59
CA LEU A 88 0.02 -14.72 2.70
C LEU A 88 0.94 -15.94 2.68
N SER A 89 1.41 -16.36 1.51
CA SER A 89 2.27 -17.56 1.38
C SER A 89 3.60 -17.43 2.13
N GLU A 90 4.11 -18.57 2.60
CA GLU A 90 5.35 -18.73 3.34
C GLU A 90 6.25 -19.81 2.72
N GLY A 91 7.51 -19.85 3.12
CA GLY A 91 8.45 -20.92 2.80
C GLY A 91 8.68 -21.10 1.29
N GLU A 92 8.60 -22.35 0.82
CA GLU A 92 8.88 -22.75 -0.57
C GLU A 92 7.82 -22.23 -1.54
N LEU A 93 6.53 -22.23 -1.14
CA LEU A 93 5.45 -21.70 -1.97
C LEU A 93 5.67 -20.22 -2.25
N TRP A 94 5.97 -19.44 -1.21
CA TRP A 94 6.27 -18.01 -1.39
C TRP A 94 7.46 -17.79 -2.33
N ARG A 95 8.56 -18.54 -2.17
CA ARG A 95 9.73 -18.40 -3.05
C ARG A 95 9.37 -18.63 -4.50
N ARG A 96 8.64 -19.72 -4.78
CA ARG A 96 8.18 -20.07 -6.11
C ARG A 96 7.29 -18.98 -6.71
N MET A 97 6.26 -18.54 -5.97
CA MET A 97 5.34 -17.50 -6.44
C MET A 97 6.07 -16.17 -6.68
N ARG A 98 7.02 -15.81 -5.80
CA ARG A 98 7.87 -14.62 -5.97
C ARG A 98 8.72 -14.69 -7.24
N GLU A 99 9.34 -15.84 -7.50
CA GLU A 99 10.16 -16.07 -8.71
C GLU A 99 9.31 -16.03 -9.97
N LEU A 100 8.15 -16.68 -9.96
CA LEU A 100 7.22 -16.68 -11.10
C LEU A 100 6.67 -15.29 -11.42
N SER A 101 6.30 -14.51 -10.41
CA SER A 101 5.69 -13.19 -10.60
C SER A 101 6.71 -12.09 -10.93
N SER A 102 7.98 -12.24 -10.51
CA SER A 102 9.02 -11.19 -10.66
C SER A 102 9.24 -10.71 -12.09
N PRO A 103 9.19 -11.53 -13.14
CA PRO A 103 9.36 -11.09 -14.53
C PRO A 103 8.34 -10.04 -14.98
N ALA A 104 7.08 -10.10 -14.47
CA ALA A 104 6.05 -9.12 -14.78
C ALA A 104 6.38 -7.70 -14.27
N PHE A 105 7.25 -7.60 -13.26
CA PHE A 105 7.66 -6.34 -12.63
C PHE A 105 9.07 -5.88 -13.03
N ARG A 106 9.64 -6.42 -14.10
CA ARG A 106 10.95 -5.99 -14.61
C ARG A 106 10.88 -4.58 -15.19
N THR A 107 11.96 -3.83 -15.02
CA THR A 107 12.03 -2.41 -15.45
C THR A 107 11.77 -2.21 -16.93
N ASP A 108 12.27 -3.12 -17.80
CA ASP A 108 12.06 -3.07 -19.24
C ASP A 108 10.58 -3.22 -19.62
N ARG A 109 9.88 -4.16 -18.96
CA ARG A 109 8.44 -4.33 -19.17
C ARG A 109 7.66 -3.13 -18.61
N LEU A 110 7.94 -2.71 -17.39
CA LEU A 110 7.25 -1.56 -16.80
C LEU A 110 7.43 -0.30 -17.65
N ALA A 111 8.62 -0.11 -18.24
CA ALA A 111 8.90 0.99 -19.14
C ALA A 111 7.97 1.01 -20.38
N SER A 112 7.58 -0.16 -20.88
CA SER A 112 6.65 -0.25 -22.02
C SER A 112 5.21 0.12 -21.70
N LEU A 113 4.85 0.20 -20.41
CA LEU A 113 3.49 0.57 -19.94
C LEU A 113 3.28 2.08 -19.83
N VAL A 114 4.33 2.91 -19.94
CA VAL A 114 4.21 4.38 -19.77
C VAL A 114 3.15 4.98 -20.69
N PRO A 115 3.09 4.68 -22.00
CA PRO A 115 2.03 5.22 -22.87
C PRO A 115 0.61 4.78 -22.44
N THR A 116 0.46 3.55 -21.99
CA THR A 116 -0.82 3.01 -21.47
C THR A 116 -1.24 3.76 -20.19
N MET A 117 -0.31 3.99 -19.26
CA MET A 117 -0.57 4.76 -18.03
C MET A 117 -1.01 6.21 -18.35
N VAL A 118 -0.32 6.86 -19.31
CA VAL A 118 -0.71 8.20 -19.79
C VAL A 118 -2.10 8.17 -20.40
N GLY A 119 -2.40 7.20 -21.27
CA GLY A 119 -3.72 7.05 -21.90
C GLY A 119 -4.86 6.88 -20.89
N HIS A 120 -4.67 6.05 -19.86
CA HIS A 120 -5.66 5.91 -18.77
C HIS A 120 -5.82 7.20 -17.96
N THR A 121 -4.74 7.92 -17.71
CA THR A 121 -4.79 9.20 -16.99
C THR A 121 -5.54 10.25 -17.81
N GLN A 122 -5.25 10.38 -19.11
CA GLN A 122 -5.98 11.27 -20.01
C GLN A 122 -7.45 10.92 -20.12
N ALA A 123 -7.80 9.64 -20.26
CA ALA A 123 -9.19 9.17 -20.27
C ALA A 123 -9.93 9.49 -18.93
N MET A 124 -9.21 9.59 -17.82
CA MET A 124 -9.76 10.10 -16.56
C MET A 124 -10.01 11.61 -16.64
N THR A 125 -9.03 12.39 -17.10
CA THR A 125 -9.11 13.86 -17.14
C THR A 125 -10.05 14.40 -18.23
N GLU A 126 -10.33 13.65 -19.31
CA GLU A 126 -11.33 14.00 -20.34
C GLU A 126 -12.73 14.35 -19.76
N ARG A 127 -13.03 13.85 -18.57
CA ARG A 127 -14.31 14.11 -17.88
C ARG A 127 -14.26 15.35 -17.00
N TRP A 128 -13.09 15.93 -16.83
CA TRP A 128 -12.88 17.11 -16.01
C TRP A 128 -13.08 18.38 -16.85
N GLY A 129 -13.42 19.47 -16.19
CA GLY A 129 -13.53 20.79 -16.79
C GLY A 129 -13.25 21.84 -15.75
N ASP A 130 -12.87 23.05 -16.18
CA ASP A 130 -12.56 24.16 -15.26
C ASP A 130 -13.74 24.43 -14.30
N GLY A 131 -13.39 24.56 -13.02
CA GLY A 131 -14.34 24.77 -11.94
C GLY A 131 -15.06 23.51 -11.45
N ASN A 132 -14.91 22.35 -12.09
CA ASN A 132 -15.52 21.11 -11.63
C ASN A 132 -14.99 20.74 -10.24
N ARG A 133 -15.88 20.12 -9.45
CA ARG A 133 -15.53 19.48 -8.18
C ARG A 133 -15.38 17.99 -8.41
N ILE A 134 -14.28 17.44 -7.91
CA ILE A 134 -13.98 16.01 -7.95
C ILE A 134 -13.63 15.52 -6.55
N ALA A 135 -14.01 14.29 -6.23
CA ALA A 135 -13.50 13.56 -5.07
C ALA A 135 -12.22 12.84 -5.52
N ILE A 136 -11.05 13.26 -4.99
CA ILE A 136 -9.76 12.82 -5.52
C ILE A 136 -9.49 11.32 -5.31
N GLU A 137 -9.86 10.74 -4.16
CA GLU A 137 -9.64 9.32 -3.88
C GLU A 137 -10.35 8.40 -4.90
N PRO A 138 -11.66 8.55 -5.21
CA PRO A 138 -12.31 7.76 -6.26
C PRO A 138 -11.72 7.94 -7.66
N GLU A 139 -11.23 9.14 -8.01
CA GLU A 139 -10.58 9.36 -9.31
C GLU A 139 -9.24 8.61 -9.36
N MET A 140 -8.42 8.70 -8.31
CA MET A 140 -7.15 7.96 -8.23
C MET A 140 -7.37 6.45 -8.18
N ALA A 141 -8.34 5.95 -7.41
CA ALA A 141 -8.68 4.53 -7.38
C ALA A 141 -9.10 4.02 -8.77
N ARG A 142 -9.84 4.82 -9.52
CA ARG A 142 -10.33 4.46 -10.87
C ARG A 142 -9.18 4.33 -11.86
N VAL A 143 -8.25 5.28 -11.89
CA VAL A 143 -7.13 5.25 -12.81
C VAL A 143 -6.13 4.14 -12.43
N THR A 144 -5.84 3.94 -11.14
CA THR A 144 -4.92 2.90 -10.70
C THR A 144 -5.44 1.49 -10.95
N VAL A 145 -6.76 1.25 -10.78
CA VAL A 145 -7.36 -0.04 -11.15
C VAL A 145 -7.21 -0.28 -12.66
N ALA A 146 -7.46 0.72 -13.51
CA ALA A 146 -7.30 0.56 -14.95
C ALA A 146 -5.84 0.23 -15.32
N ILE A 147 -4.88 0.92 -14.73
CA ILE A 147 -3.45 0.68 -14.98
C ILE A 147 -3.01 -0.70 -14.49
N ILE A 148 -3.36 -1.09 -13.26
CA ILE A 148 -2.94 -2.39 -12.73
C ILE A 148 -3.57 -3.54 -13.51
N THR A 149 -4.82 -3.40 -13.95
CA THR A 149 -5.47 -4.43 -14.76
C THR A 149 -4.76 -4.61 -16.10
N ASP A 150 -4.40 -3.55 -16.81
CA ASP A 150 -3.63 -3.66 -18.05
C ASP A 150 -2.20 -4.19 -17.80
N ALA A 151 -1.55 -3.79 -16.73
CA ALA A 151 -0.23 -4.31 -16.36
C ALA A 151 -0.24 -5.81 -16.08
N MET A 152 -1.31 -6.31 -15.46
CA MET A 152 -1.46 -7.72 -15.04
C MET A 152 -2.04 -8.62 -16.13
N PHE A 153 -3.03 -8.13 -16.88
CA PHE A 153 -3.84 -8.92 -17.80
C PHE A 153 -3.62 -8.53 -19.28
N GLY A 154 -2.84 -7.47 -19.55
CA GLY A 154 -2.79 -6.88 -20.89
C GLY A 154 -4.15 -6.26 -21.27
N ASP A 155 -4.40 -6.10 -22.57
CA ASP A 155 -5.61 -5.42 -23.10
C ASP A 155 -6.90 -6.24 -22.95
N ASP A 156 -6.89 -7.37 -22.24
CA ASP A 156 -7.98 -8.35 -22.26
C ASP A 156 -9.16 -8.03 -21.33
N LEU A 157 -8.99 -7.12 -20.35
CA LEU A 157 -10.05 -6.94 -19.36
C LEU A 157 -11.29 -6.19 -19.90
N GLY A 158 -11.09 -5.19 -20.74
CA GLY A 158 -12.19 -4.36 -21.25
C GLY A 158 -12.87 -3.48 -20.18
N ARG A 159 -13.51 -2.38 -20.59
CA ARG A 159 -14.06 -1.36 -19.67
C ARG A 159 -15.11 -1.90 -18.69
N GLU A 160 -15.92 -2.86 -19.10
CA GLU A 160 -17.00 -3.40 -18.26
C GLU A 160 -16.45 -4.23 -17.10
N ARG A 161 -15.42 -5.06 -17.34
CA ARG A 161 -14.78 -5.85 -16.28
C ARG A 161 -14.01 -4.95 -15.30
N VAL A 162 -13.29 -3.94 -15.82
CA VAL A 162 -12.62 -2.93 -14.97
C VAL A 162 -13.63 -2.26 -14.05
N ARG A 163 -14.81 -1.88 -14.55
CA ARG A 163 -15.90 -1.31 -13.74
C ARG A 163 -16.39 -2.29 -12.67
N ARG A 164 -16.61 -3.56 -13.04
CA ARG A 164 -17.02 -4.60 -12.08
C ARG A 164 -15.98 -4.81 -10.98
N VAL A 165 -14.69 -4.79 -11.33
CA VAL A 165 -13.60 -4.84 -10.35
C VAL A 165 -13.69 -3.65 -9.40
N GLN A 166 -13.77 -2.43 -9.90
CA GLN A 166 -13.84 -1.20 -9.10
C GLN A 166 -15.01 -1.22 -8.09
N GLU A 167 -16.21 -1.59 -8.55
CA GLU A 167 -17.42 -1.63 -7.72
C GLU A 167 -17.35 -2.66 -6.59
N ASN A 168 -16.51 -3.69 -6.72
CA ASN A 168 -16.41 -4.79 -5.75
C ASN A 168 -15.18 -4.69 -4.84
N LEU A 169 -14.29 -3.73 -5.03
CA LEU A 169 -13.12 -3.54 -4.15
C LEU A 169 -13.48 -2.79 -2.85
N GLU A 170 -14.37 -1.81 -2.90
CA GLU A 170 -14.77 -1.03 -1.73
C GLU A 170 -15.40 -1.89 -0.59
N PRO A 171 -16.34 -2.83 -0.86
CA PRO A 171 -16.87 -3.72 0.18
C PRO A 171 -15.79 -4.60 0.83
N LEU A 172 -14.73 -4.95 0.10
CA LEU A 172 -13.61 -5.70 0.65
C LEU A 172 -12.83 -4.87 1.67
N GLY A 173 -12.52 -3.62 1.36
CA GLY A 173 -11.83 -2.70 2.27
C GLY A 173 -12.60 -2.47 3.57
N LYS A 174 -13.91 -2.26 3.49
CA LYS A 174 -14.81 -2.08 4.66
C LYS A 174 -14.76 -3.24 5.64
N ARG A 175 -14.42 -4.43 5.18
CA ARG A 175 -14.26 -5.63 6.03
C ARG A 175 -13.18 -5.46 7.09
N PHE A 176 -12.15 -4.68 6.84
CA PHE A 176 -10.96 -4.52 7.69
C PHE A 176 -11.00 -3.26 8.55
N GLU A 177 -12.12 -2.52 8.53
CA GLU A 177 -12.31 -1.39 9.44
C GLU A 177 -12.42 -1.87 10.88
N PRO A 178 -11.80 -1.17 11.84
CA PRO A 178 -11.92 -1.49 13.26
C PRO A 178 -13.37 -1.34 13.73
N ASP A 179 -14.07 -2.44 13.93
CA ASP A 179 -15.41 -2.50 14.51
C ASP A 179 -15.39 -3.33 15.80
N PRO A 180 -15.64 -2.71 16.98
CA PRO A 180 -15.65 -3.44 18.24
C PRO A 180 -16.66 -4.59 18.30
N ILE A 181 -17.80 -4.45 17.60
CA ILE A 181 -18.84 -5.48 17.58
C ILE A 181 -18.37 -6.69 16.77
N ARG A 182 -17.63 -6.43 15.71
CA ARG A 182 -17.10 -7.46 14.81
C ARG A 182 -16.08 -8.36 15.47
N PHE A 183 -15.24 -7.85 16.37
CA PHE A 183 -14.33 -8.69 17.19
C PHE A 183 -15.07 -9.70 18.07
N LEU A 184 -16.35 -9.49 18.31
CA LEU A 184 -17.19 -10.38 19.13
C LEU A 184 -18.01 -11.35 18.31
N LEU A 185 -18.19 -11.11 17.00
CA LEU A 185 -19.04 -11.93 16.13
C LEU A 185 -18.16 -12.84 15.26
N PRO A 186 -18.49 -14.14 15.20
CA PRO A 186 -17.80 -15.07 14.31
C PRO A 186 -17.99 -14.69 12.84
N ASP A 187 -16.98 -14.87 12.01
CA ASP A 187 -16.99 -14.53 10.59
C ASP A 187 -18.00 -15.30 9.74
N TRP A 188 -18.38 -16.51 10.20
CA TRP A 188 -19.41 -17.33 9.55
C TRP A 188 -20.83 -16.75 9.69
N LEU A 189 -21.05 -15.79 10.60
CA LEU A 189 -22.38 -15.21 10.82
C LEU A 189 -22.82 -14.40 9.58
N PRO A 190 -24.03 -14.64 9.01
CA PRO A 190 -24.49 -13.99 7.79
C PRO A 190 -25.00 -12.55 8.05
N THR A 191 -24.12 -11.67 8.51
CA THR A 191 -24.41 -10.23 8.61
C THR A 191 -24.50 -9.61 7.22
N SER A 192 -25.07 -8.41 7.09
CA SER A 192 -25.12 -7.70 5.80
C SER A 192 -23.71 -7.44 5.25
N GLY A 193 -22.76 -7.07 6.12
CA GLY A 193 -21.36 -6.83 5.74
C GLY A 193 -20.67 -8.11 5.26
N ASN A 194 -20.83 -9.24 5.98
CA ASN A 194 -20.23 -10.53 5.58
C ASN A 194 -20.83 -11.05 4.25
N ARG A 195 -22.14 -10.82 4.01
CA ARG A 195 -22.74 -11.16 2.71
C ARG A 195 -22.21 -10.30 1.58
N ALA A 196 -22.12 -8.97 1.77
CA ALA A 196 -21.56 -8.08 0.77
C ALA A 196 -20.11 -8.43 0.43
N TYR A 197 -19.29 -8.69 1.45
CA TYR A 197 -17.90 -9.13 1.31
C TYR A 197 -17.77 -10.39 0.44
N ARG A 198 -18.52 -11.46 0.75
CA ARG A 198 -18.50 -12.70 -0.03
C ARG A 198 -19.03 -12.51 -1.44
N ALA A 199 -20.13 -11.77 -1.61
CA ALA A 199 -20.66 -11.47 -2.93
C ALA A 199 -19.63 -10.71 -3.80
N SER A 200 -18.82 -9.83 -3.21
CA SER A 200 -17.74 -9.15 -3.93
C SER A 200 -16.60 -10.10 -4.30
N ILE A 201 -16.23 -11.04 -3.42
CA ILE A 201 -15.25 -12.09 -3.76
C ILE A 201 -15.76 -12.91 -4.95
N ASP A 202 -17.01 -13.41 -4.89
CA ASP A 202 -17.61 -14.22 -5.97
C ASP A 202 -17.59 -13.48 -7.33
N VAL A 203 -17.88 -12.17 -7.32
CA VAL A 203 -17.84 -11.35 -8.56
C VAL A 203 -16.44 -11.22 -9.09
N LEU A 204 -15.44 -10.96 -8.23
CA LEU A 204 -14.05 -10.83 -8.65
C LEU A 204 -13.49 -12.16 -9.15
N GLU A 205 -13.79 -13.27 -8.47
CA GLU A 205 -13.43 -14.63 -8.92
C GLU A 205 -13.99 -14.90 -10.32
N GLY A 206 -15.29 -14.62 -10.55
CA GLY A 206 -15.89 -14.78 -11.86
C GLY A 206 -15.21 -13.94 -12.95
N VAL A 207 -14.78 -12.70 -12.64
CA VAL A 207 -14.01 -11.89 -13.59
C VAL A 207 -12.65 -12.53 -13.90
N LEU A 208 -11.95 -13.04 -12.87
CA LEU A 208 -10.64 -13.67 -13.04
C LEU A 208 -10.76 -15.00 -13.82
N GLU A 209 -11.77 -15.82 -13.53
CA GLU A 209 -12.04 -17.07 -14.27
C GLU A 209 -12.30 -16.81 -15.74
N ASP A 210 -13.14 -15.80 -16.07
CA ASP A 210 -13.41 -15.39 -17.44
C ASP A 210 -12.10 -15.03 -18.19
N VAL A 211 -11.27 -14.17 -17.58
CA VAL A 211 -10.02 -13.69 -18.18
C VAL A 211 -8.99 -14.81 -18.36
N VAL A 212 -8.84 -15.68 -17.35
CA VAL A 212 -7.96 -16.87 -17.44
C VAL A 212 -8.43 -17.80 -18.55
N SER A 213 -9.75 -18.02 -18.68
CA SER A 213 -10.33 -18.88 -19.72
C SER A 213 -10.14 -18.30 -21.13
N GLU A 214 -10.34 -16.99 -21.30
CA GLU A 214 -10.18 -16.30 -22.59
C GLU A 214 -8.72 -16.25 -23.06
N ARG A 215 -7.76 -16.15 -22.13
CA ARG A 215 -6.33 -16.18 -22.45
C ARG A 215 -5.92 -17.51 -23.14
N GLY A 216 -6.62 -18.60 -22.86
CA GLY A 216 -6.40 -19.90 -23.48
C GLY A 216 -5.06 -20.53 -23.16
N SER A 217 -4.66 -21.52 -23.99
CA SER A 217 -3.52 -22.41 -23.74
C SER A 217 -2.21 -21.99 -24.41
N ASN A 218 -2.04 -20.79 -24.93
CA ASN A 218 -0.76 -20.34 -25.48
C ASN A 218 -0.55 -18.83 -25.27
N PRO A 219 -0.32 -18.39 -24.05
CA PRO A 219 -0.11 -16.98 -23.76
C PRO A 219 1.31 -16.54 -24.16
N GLU A 220 1.46 -15.84 -25.26
CA GLU A 220 2.74 -15.27 -25.70
C GLU A 220 3.16 -14.01 -24.92
N GLY A 221 2.29 -13.49 -24.04
CA GLY A 221 2.52 -12.25 -23.26
C GLY A 221 3.60 -12.36 -22.18
N GLY A 222 4.16 -11.20 -21.80
CA GLY A 222 5.02 -11.06 -20.61
C GLY A 222 4.26 -10.51 -19.41
N ASP A 223 2.94 -10.32 -19.49
CA ASP A 223 2.08 -9.93 -18.37
C ASP A 223 1.95 -11.05 -17.34
N LEU A 224 1.51 -10.68 -16.13
CA LEU A 224 1.44 -11.64 -15.03
C LEU A 224 0.51 -12.81 -15.34
N LEU A 225 -0.66 -12.56 -15.94
CA LEU A 225 -1.60 -13.61 -16.31
C LEU A 225 -0.95 -14.63 -17.26
N SER A 226 -0.28 -14.16 -18.31
CA SER A 226 0.43 -15.02 -19.26
C SER A 226 1.50 -15.88 -18.57
N ILE A 227 2.24 -15.31 -17.64
CA ILE A 227 3.28 -16.02 -16.87
C ILE A 227 2.64 -17.12 -16.01
N LEU A 228 1.57 -16.80 -15.26
CA LEU A 228 0.91 -17.75 -14.38
C LEU A 228 0.21 -18.87 -15.16
N VAL A 229 -0.43 -18.55 -16.28
CA VAL A 229 -1.07 -19.56 -17.15
C VAL A 229 -0.03 -20.54 -17.69
N ARG A 230 1.12 -20.06 -18.19
CA ARG A 230 2.23 -20.95 -18.60
C ARG A 230 2.72 -21.84 -17.47
N ALA A 231 2.94 -21.27 -16.28
CA ALA A 231 3.39 -22.04 -15.11
C ALA A 231 2.36 -23.12 -14.72
N ARG A 232 1.05 -22.86 -14.88
CA ARG A 232 -0.01 -23.84 -14.69
C ARG A 232 0.06 -24.97 -15.74
N GLU A 233 0.23 -24.64 -17.00
CA GLU A 233 0.36 -25.64 -18.09
C GLU A 233 1.60 -26.52 -17.94
N GLU A 234 2.67 -25.98 -17.41
CA GLU A 234 3.90 -26.68 -17.05
C GLU A 234 3.75 -27.54 -15.75
N GLY A 235 2.61 -27.44 -15.07
CA GLY A 235 2.35 -28.17 -13.82
C GLY A 235 3.12 -27.65 -12.62
N LEU A 236 3.64 -26.43 -12.69
CA LEU A 236 4.37 -25.76 -11.58
C LEU A 236 3.43 -25.22 -10.51
N ILE A 237 2.22 -24.80 -10.92
CA ILE A 237 1.16 -24.27 -10.06
C ILE A 237 -0.20 -24.81 -10.54
N ASP A 238 -1.22 -24.78 -9.67
CA ASP A 238 -2.59 -25.17 -10.00
C ASP A 238 -3.50 -23.95 -10.24
N ASP A 239 -4.77 -24.20 -10.61
CA ASP A 239 -5.76 -23.15 -10.86
C ASP A 239 -6.04 -22.29 -9.62
N THR A 240 -6.01 -22.89 -8.43
CA THR A 240 -6.20 -22.18 -7.16
C THR A 240 -5.06 -21.19 -6.94
N GLN A 241 -3.82 -21.58 -7.21
CA GLN A 241 -2.67 -20.70 -7.07
C GLN A 241 -2.68 -19.56 -8.09
N VAL A 242 -3.15 -19.79 -9.33
CA VAL A 242 -3.37 -18.73 -10.33
C VAL A 242 -4.37 -17.71 -9.79
N ARG A 243 -5.54 -18.18 -9.32
CA ARG A 243 -6.60 -17.33 -8.74
C ARG A 243 -6.07 -16.51 -7.58
N ASP A 244 -5.40 -17.15 -6.61
CA ASP A 244 -4.89 -16.52 -5.39
C ASP A 244 -3.87 -15.42 -5.69
N GLU A 245 -3.00 -15.65 -6.66
CA GLU A 245 -1.99 -14.68 -7.04
C GLU A 245 -2.59 -13.49 -7.77
N LEU A 246 -3.50 -13.70 -8.72
CA LEU A 246 -4.19 -12.64 -9.43
C LEU A 246 -5.04 -11.78 -8.50
N MET A 247 -5.77 -12.40 -7.56
CA MET A 247 -6.54 -11.70 -6.54
C MET A 247 -5.63 -10.88 -5.61
N THR A 248 -4.49 -11.44 -5.21
CA THR A 248 -3.49 -10.78 -4.38
C THR A 248 -2.95 -9.53 -5.05
N MET A 249 -2.55 -9.63 -6.33
CA MET A 249 -1.98 -8.51 -7.06
C MET A 249 -3.00 -7.42 -7.36
N LEU A 250 -4.24 -7.81 -7.69
CA LEU A 250 -5.33 -6.87 -7.91
C LEU A 250 -5.62 -6.04 -6.65
N LEU A 251 -5.73 -6.68 -5.49
CA LEU A 251 -5.99 -5.99 -4.23
C LEU A 251 -4.82 -5.09 -3.83
N ALA A 252 -3.59 -5.59 -3.91
CA ALA A 252 -2.41 -4.87 -3.44
C ALA A 252 -2.03 -3.68 -4.33
N GLY A 253 -2.32 -3.77 -5.64
CA GLY A 253 -1.80 -2.83 -6.63
C GLY A 253 -2.62 -1.56 -6.80
N HIS A 254 -3.93 -1.58 -6.53
CA HIS A 254 -4.77 -0.41 -6.81
C HIS A 254 -4.84 0.57 -5.64
N ASP A 255 -5.14 0.08 -4.44
CA ASP A 255 -5.51 0.92 -3.30
C ASP A 255 -4.33 1.73 -2.74
N THR A 256 -3.18 1.09 -2.60
CA THR A 256 -1.99 1.73 -2.03
C THR A 256 -1.45 2.88 -2.88
N THR A 257 -1.46 2.73 -4.21
CA THR A 257 -1.03 3.79 -5.13
C THR A 257 -2.07 4.91 -5.20
N ALA A 258 -3.36 4.57 -5.23
CA ALA A 258 -4.46 5.54 -5.19
C ALA A 258 -4.40 6.43 -3.95
N LEU A 259 -4.18 5.84 -2.78
CA LEU A 259 -4.05 6.58 -1.51
C LEU A 259 -2.80 7.45 -1.48
N THR A 260 -1.65 6.95 -1.98
CA THR A 260 -0.45 7.76 -2.12
C THR A 260 -0.71 9.01 -2.95
N LEU A 261 -1.40 8.87 -4.09
CA LEU A 261 -1.77 9.97 -4.99
C LEU A 261 -2.80 10.89 -4.36
N THR A 262 -3.80 10.36 -3.67
CA THR A 262 -4.83 11.12 -2.95
C THR A 262 -4.19 12.10 -1.97
N TYR A 263 -3.28 11.59 -1.13
CA TYR A 263 -2.57 12.43 -0.17
C TYR A 263 -1.56 13.37 -0.83
N ALA A 264 -0.88 12.93 -1.89
CA ALA A 264 0.04 13.78 -2.63
C ALA A 264 -0.68 14.99 -3.25
N TRP A 265 -1.84 14.78 -3.89
CA TRP A 265 -2.63 15.87 -4.47
C TRP A 265 -3.14 16.86 -3.42
N TRP A 266 -3.63 16.36 -2.28
CA TRP A 266 -4.07 17.24 -1.21
C TRP A 266 -2.89 18.06 -0.64
N LEU A 267 -1.75 17.42 -0.39
CA LEU A 267 -0.54 18.08 0.11
C LEU A 267 -0.02 19.13 -0.88
N VAL A 268 0.07 18.80 -2.16
CA VAL A 268 0.50 19.73 -3.20
C VAL A 268 -0.47 20.91 -3.28
N GLY A 269 -1.77 20.66 -3.31
CA GLY A 269 -2.79 21.70 -3.41
C GLY A 269 -2.83 22.65 -2.21
N THR A 270 -2.43 22.19 -1.02
CA THR A 270 -2.32 23.02 0.20
C THR A 270 -0.96 23.70 0.36
N HIS A 271 0.04 23.40 -0.51
CA HIS A 271 1.40 23.97 -0.46
C HIS A 271 1.80 24.59 -1.81
N PRO A 272 1.37 25.82 -2.13
CA PRO A 272 1.58 26.44 -3.44
C PRO A 272 3.04 26.50 -3.90
N HIS A 273 4.00 26.61 -2.97
CA HIS A 273 5.44 26.63 -3.30
C HIS A 273 5.94 25.25 -3.78
N VAL A 274 5.34 24.16 -3.30
CA VAL A 274 5.64 22.79 -3.77
C VAL A 274 5.03 22.58 -5.14
N GLU A 275 3.79 23.02 -5.35
CA GLU A 275 3.12 22.96 -6.65
C GLU A 275 3.92 23.70 -7.73
N GLU A 276 4.37 24.92 -7.45
CA GLU A 276 5.17 25.70 -8.38
C GLU A 276 6.48 24.99 -8.75
N ARG A 277 7.18 24.43 -7.78
CA ARG A 277 8.42 23.71 -8.02
C ARG A 277 8.22 22.40 -8.80
N LEU A 278 7.11 21.68 -8.57
CA LEU A 278 6.72 20.53 -9.42
C LEU A 278 6.48 20.99 -10.86
N ARG A 279 5.79 22.10 -11.05
CA ARG A 279 5.55 22.69 -12.38
C ARG A 279 6.85 23.03 -13.09
N GLU A 280 7.82 23.65 -12.39
CA GLU A 280 9.14 23.95 -12.95
C GLU A 280 9.89 22.66 -13.36
N GLU A 281 9.81 21.59 -12.57
CA GLU A 281 10.39 20.30 -12.93
C GLU A 281 9.72 19.73 -14.18
N PHE A 282 8.39 19.71 -14.25
CA PHE A 282 7.65 19.19 -15.42
C PHE A 282 7.96 20.00 -16.68
N GLU A 283 8.03 21.32 -16.59
CA GLU A 283 8.41 22.17 -17.71
C GLU A 283 9.84 21.87 -18.18
N SER A 284 10.80 21.77 -17.25
CA SER A 284 12.20 21.56 -17.58
C SER A 284 12.53 20.17 -18.12
N VAL A 285 11.83 19.12 -17.62
CA VAL A 285 12.12 17.72 -17.97
C VAL A 285 11.24 17.22 -19.10
N LEU A 286 9.98 17.64 -19.15
CA LEU A 286 8.94 17.13 -20.05
C LEU A 286 8.49 18.20 -21.08
N GLY A 287 8.91 19.47 -20.96
CA GLY A 287 8.41 20.54 -21.80
C GLY A 287 6.94 20.91 -21.58
N GLY A 288 6.40 20.55 -20.40
CA GLY A 288 4.99 20.77 -20.06
C GLY A 288 4.02 19.73 -20.63
N GLU A 289 4.51 18.70 -21.32
CA GLU A 289 3.71 17.64 -21.91
C GLU A 289 3.69 16.40 -21.00
N PRO A 290 2.73 15.46 -21.18
CA PRO A 290 2.76 14.17 -20.50
C PRO A 290 4.04 13.39 -20.78
N PRO A 291 4.53 12.55 -19.84
CA PRO A 291 5.75 11.78 -20.06
C PRO A 291 5.54 10.70 -21.14
N GLU A 292 6.52 10.56 -22.03
CA GLU A 292 6.50 9.53 -23.08
C GLU A 292 7.30 8.28 -22.71
N THR A 293 8.31 8.43 -21.85
CA THR A 293 9.29 7.38 -21.57
C THR A 293 9.61 7.22 -20.09
N ALA A 294 9.97 5.99 -19.70
CA ALA A 294 10.49 5.73 -18.35
C ALA A 294 11.82 6.46 -18.05
N ARG A 295 12.54 6.94 -19.07
CA ARG A 295 13.74 7.73 -18.88
C ARG A 295 13.40 9.11 -18.33
N GLU A 296 12.40 9.76 -18.87
CA GLU A 296 11.89 11.07 -18.39
C GLU A 296 11.44 10.93 -16.93
N LEU A 297 10.67 9.88 -16.60
CA LEU A 297 10.22 9.65 -15.23
C LEU A 297 11.36 9.49 -14.21
N ARG A 298 12.53 8.98 -14.64
CA ARG A 298 13.70 8.91 -13.75
C ARG A 298 14.27 10.29 -13.44
N ASN A 299 14.13 11.24 -14.35
CA ASN A 299 14.62 12.62 -14.20
C ASN A 299 13.66 13.50 -13.37
N LEU A 300 12.44 13.04 -13.08
CA LEU A 300 11.50 13.69 -12.18
C LEU A 300 11.91 13.41 -10.71
N GLU A 301 12.98 14.07 -10.26
CA GLU A 301 13.56 13.83 -8.93
C GLU A 301 12.70 14.45 -7.82
N TYR A 302 12.31 15.70 -7.99
CA TYR A 302 11.50 16.42 -7.00
C TYR A 302 10.10 15.79 -6.86
N THR A 303 9.52 15.33 -7.95
CA THR A 303 8.28 14.53 -7.91
C THR A 303 8.46 13.27 -7.05
N GLY A 304 9.61 12.61 -7.15
CA GLY A 304 9.95 11.48 -6.26
C GLY A 304 10.04 11.89 -4.79
N TRP A 305 10.55 13.09 -4.48
CA TRP A 305 10.59 13.61 -3.12
C TRP A 305 9.20 13.92 -2.57
N VAL A 306 8.34 14.53 -3.37
CA VAL A 306 6.94 14.80 -3.04
C VAL A 306 6.20 13.50 -2.70
N LEU A 307 6.34 12.45 -3.52
CA LEU A 307 5.73 11.15 -3.27
C LEU A 307 6.26 10.48 -1.99
N ASN A 308 7.58 10.55 -1.77
CA ASN A 308 8.17 10.00 -0.53
C ASN A 308 7.63 10.74 0.70
N GLU A 309 7.52 12.07 0.64
CA GLU A 309 7.03 12.87 1.75
C GLU A 309 5.52 12.63 2.02
N ALA A 310 4.73 12.46 0.96
CA ALA A 310 3.34 12.05 1.09
C ALA A 310 3.21 10.68 1.77
N MET A 311 4.00 9.68 1.35
CA MET A 311 4.03 8.36 2.00
C MET A 311 4.62 8.38 3.41
N ARG A 312 5.47 9.35 3.75
CA ARG A 312 5.97 9.52 5.12
C ARG A 312 4.85 10.01 6.03
N LEU A 313 4.13 11.06 5.62
CA LEU A 313 3.03 11.63 6.39
C LEU A 313 1.79 10.75 6.39
N TYR A 314 1.47 10.12 5.27
CA TYR A 314 0.29 9.29 5.09
C TYR A 314 0.67 7.93 4.46
N PRO A 315 1.36 7.06 5.21
CA PRO A 315 1.75 5.75 4.69
C PRO A 315 0.50 4.89 4.43
N PRO A 316 0.24 4.46 3.19
CA PRO A 316 -0.92 3.61 2.90
C PRO A 316 -0.94 2.35 3.76
N VAL A 317 0.22 1.75 4.02
CA VAL A 317 0.40 0.70 5.04
C VAL A 317 0.99 1.35 6.28
N TYR A 318 0.16 1.69 7.26
CA TYR A 318 0.56 2.44 8.45
C TYR A 318 1.27 1.60 9.52
N THR A 319 1.16 0.28 9.43
CA THR A 319 1.87 -0.67 10.30
C THR A 319 2.09 -2.01 9.61
N MET A 320 3.22 -2.63 9.87
CA MET A 320 3.53 -4.00 9.44
C MET A 320 3.65 -4.91 10.65
N PHE A 321 3.33 -6.18 10.45
CA PHE A 321 3.44 -7.18 11.51
C PHE A 321 4.36 -8.32 11.10
N ARG A 322 5.05 -8.89 12.08
CA ARG A 322 5.78 -10.16 12.01
C ARG A 322 5.49 -10.99 13.25
N GLN A 323 5.77 -12.27 13.17
CA GLN A 323 5.69 -13.19 14.30
C GLN A 323 7.04 -13.89 14.45
N ALA A 324 7.56 -13.97 15.67
CA ALA A 324 8.84 -14.62 15.93
C ALA A 324 8.71 -16.15 15.74
N ASN A 325 9.65 -16.76 14.98
CA ASN A 325 9.70 -18.20 14.76
C ASN A 325 10.45 -18.95 15.88
N ARG A 326 11.13 -18.21 16.72
CA ARG A 326 11.93 -18.70 17.86
C ARG A 326 12.12 -17.59 18.87
N ASP A 327 12.67 -17.91 20.03
CA ASP A 327 13.08 -16.88 20.98
C ASP A 327 14.20 -16.03 20.35
N VAL A 328 14.03 -14.69 20.40
CA VAL A 328 14.96 -13.71 19.87
C VAL A 328 15.23 -12.60 20.90
N THR A 329 16.33 -11.87 20.72
CA THR A 329 16.65 -10.69 21.55
C THR A 329 16.66 -9.45 20.67
N LEU A 330 15.77 -8.47 20.96
CA LEU A 330 15.71 -7.17 20.30
C LEU A 330 15.80 -6.05 21.35
N ALA A 331 16.53 -4.99 21.05
CA ALA A 331 16.73 -3.86 21.98
C ALA A 331 17.21 -4.28 23.39
N GLY A 332 17.85 -5.44 23.53
CA GLY A 332 18.28 -5.99 24.83
C GLY A 332 17.20 -6.72 25.64
N TYR A 333 16.04 -6.95 25.05
CA TYR A 333 14.93 -7.68 25.66
C TYR A 333 14.70 -9.04 24.99
N ASP A 334 14.28 -10.01 25.81
CA ASP A 334 13.91 -11.34 25.33
C ASP A 334 12.47 -11.33 24.82
N ILE A 335 12.32 -11.80 23.58
CA ILE A 335 11.03 -11.94 22.87
C ILE A 335 10.81 -13.42 22.65
N GLU A 336 9.71 -13.95 23.17
CA GLU A 336 9.33 -15.35 23.10
C GLU A 336 8.92 -15.77 21.68
N GLU A 337 9.17 -17.01 21.33
CA GLU A 337 8.60 -17.66 20.14
C GLU A 337 7.07 -17.45 20.08
N GLY A 338 6.55 -17.17 18.89
CA GLY A 338 5.13 -16.90 18.66
C GLY A 338 4.69 -15.48 18.99
N ALA A 339 5.54 -14.65 19.63
CA ALA A 339 5.20 -13.26 19.90
C ALA A 339 5.04 -12.45 18.60
N MET A 340 4.09 -11.53 18.61
CA MET A 340 3.84 -10.61 17.51
C MET A 340 4.73 -9.37 17.61
N LEU A 341 5.33 -8.98 16.50
CA LEU A 341 6.12 -7.76 16.36
C LEU A 341 5.32 -6.76 15.51
N MET A 342 5.12 -5.57 16.03
CA MET A 342 4.48 -4.46 15.36
C MET A 342 5.53 -3.44 14.93
N LEU A 343 5.60 -3.15 13.64
CA LEU A 343 6.50 -2.19 13.02
C LEU A 343 5.67 -0.99 12.54
N PRO A 344 5.41 0.01 13.39
CA PRO A 344 4.46 1.06 13.11
C PRO A 344 5.09 2.12 12.18
N GLN A 345 4.89 2.00 10.89
CA GLN A 345 5.35 3.00 9.90
C GLN A 345 4.84 4.38 10.27
N TRP A 346 3.57 4.50 10.66
CA TRP A 346 2.98 5.75 11.13
C TRP A 346 3.83 6.46 12.20
N ALA A 347 4.19 5.76 13.26
CA ALA A 347 4.92 6.34 14.37
C ALA A 347 6.40 6.58 14.04
N ILE A 348 7.04 5.66 13.29
CA ILE A 348 8.47 5.77 12.94
C ILE A 348 8.70 6.88 11.92
N HIS A 349 7.84 7.01 10.91
CA HIS A 349 7.94 8.04 9.88
C HIS A 349 7.66 9.46 10.43
N ARG A 350 7.12 9.58 11.65
CA ARG A 350 6.83 10.83 12.36
C ARG A 350 7.68 11.02 13.62
N ASP A 351 8.70 10.22 13.78
CA ASP A 351 9.53 10.28 14.98
C ASP A 351 10.51 11.46 14.88
N PRO A 352 10.43 12.42 15.84
CA PRO A 352 11.30 13.60 15.84
C PRO A 352 12.79 13.28 16.03
N ARG A 353 13.13 12.07 16.44
CA ARG A 353 14.53 11.61 16.48
C ARG A 353 15.14 11.43 15.09
N TRP A 354 14.30 11.24 14.07
CA TRP A 354 14.69 10.97 12.69
C TRP A 354 14.26 12.06 11.71
N PHE A 355 13.20 12.81 12.04
CA PHE A 355 12.64 13.84 11.17
C PHE A 355 12.39 15.12 11.97
N ASP A 356 13.14 16.17 11.68
CA ASP A 356 12.88 17.49 12.24
C ASP A 356 11.51 17.99 11.78
N ASP A 357 10.74 18.63 12.67
CA ASP A 357 9.37 19.09 12.39
C ASP A 357 8.54 18.01 11.66
N PRO A 358 8.32 16.82 12.28
CA PRO A 358 7.85 15.63 11.58
C PRO A 358 6.45 15.76 10.99
N GLU A 359 5.63 16.68 11.46
CA GLU A 359 4.28 16.92 10.92
C GLU A 359 4.27 17.90 9.72
N THR A 360 5.38 18.55 9.43
CA THR A 360 5.50 19.47 8.30
C THR A 360 5.75 18.72 7.00
N PHE A 361 4.99 19.08 5.95
CA PHE A 361 5.23 18.61 4.59
C PHE A 361 6.40 19.34 3.97
N ASP A 362 7.55 18.72 3.92
CA ASP A 362 8.81 19.28 3.40
C ASP A 362 9.49 18.25 2.46
N PRO A 363 9.21 18.30 1.14
CA PRO A 363 9.83 17.39 0.17
C PRO A 363 11.37 17.50 0.12
N ASP A 364 11.97 18.64 0.51
CA ASP A 364 13.42 18.82 0.54
C ASP A 364 14.14 17.95 1.58
N ARG A 365 13.39 17.27 2.47
CA ARG A 365 13.95 16.22 3.34
C ARG A 365 14.57 15.08 2.56
N TRP A 366 14.15 14.88 1.31
CA TRP A 366 14.59 13.77 0.45
C TRP A 366 15.79 14.12 -0.42
N ASP A 367 16.29 15.37 -0.31
CA ASP A 367 17.60 15.74 -0.84
C ASP A 367 18.66 14.70 -0.37
N PRO A 368 19.54 14.22 -1.27
CA PRO A 368 20.51 13.18 -0.95
C PRO A 368 21.38 13.47 0.27
N GLU A 369 21.78 14.72 0.50
CA GLU A 369 22.62 15.11 1.64
C GLU A 369 21.82 14.97 2.95
N ARG A 370 20.63 15.56 3.04
CA ARG A 370 19.74 15.47 4.21
C ARG A 370 19.28 14.03 4.48
N ARG A 371 19.03 13.26 3.43
CA ARG A 371 18.65 11.85 3.53
C ARG A 371 19.77 11.00 4.12
N ALA A 372 21.04 11.27 3.78
CA ALA A 372 22.19 10.50 4.26
C ALA A 372 22.41 10.60 5.77
N GLU A 373 21.89 11.63 6.42
CA GLU A 373 21.98 11.84 7.86
C GLU A 373 21.04 10.94 8.68
N ARG A 374 20.03 10.33 8.03
CA ARG A 374 19.02 9.49 8.70
C ARG A 374 19.29 8.01 8.51
N HIS A 375 18.91 7.22 9.50
CA HIS A 375 18.92 5.77 9.35
C HIS A 375 17.95 5.35 8.25
N ARG A 376 18.39 4.48 7.32
CA ARG A 376 17.60 4.10 6.14
C ARG A 376 16.22 3.50 6.48
N PHE A 377 16.08 2.83 7.63
CA PHE A 377 14.83 2.25 8.11
C PHE A 377 13.99 3.21 8.96
N SER A 378 14.35 4.50 9.03
CA SER A 378 13.41 5.53 9.49
C SER A 378 12.26 5.75 8.48
N PHE A 379 12.41 5.23 7.24
CA PHE A 379 11.42 5.29 6.18
C PHE A 379 11.44 4.00 5.34
N PHE A 380 10.36 3.21 5.42
CA PHE A 380 10.26 1.90 4.75
C PHE A 380 8.84 1.60 4.21
N PRO A 381 8.23 2.48 3.39
CA PRO A 381 6.82 2.36 2.96
C PRO A 381 6.55 1.10 2.14
N PHE A 382 7.58 0.51 1.53
CA PHE A 382 7.51 -0.72 0.74
C PHE A 382 8.05 -1.95 1.47
N GLY A 383 8.26 -1.86 2.79
CA GLY A 383 8.96 -2.89 3.54
C GLY A 383 10.42 -3.04 3.11
N ALA A 384 11.02 -4.19 3.40
CA ALA A 384 12.40 -4.49 3.04
C ALA A 384 12.66 -6.01 2.99
N GLY A 385 13.91 -6.38 2.66
CA GLY A 385 14.35 -7.77 2.57
C GLY A 385 13.74 -8.50 1.39
N SER A 386 13.72 -9.81 1.49
CA SER A 386 13.16 -10.69 0.46
C SER A 386 11.65 -10.46 0.26
N ARG A 387 10.95 -10.02 1.32
CA ARG A 387 9.52 -9.74 1.38
C ARG A 387 9.15 -8.29 1.02
N SER A 388 10.10 -7.49 0.49
CA SER A 388 9.81 -6.14 0.00
C SER A 388 8.72 -6.14 -1.08
N CYS A 389 7.97 -5.05 -1.19
CA CYS A 389 6.90 -4.91 -2.20
C CYS A 389 7.43 -5.18 -3.61
N ILE A 390 6.81 -6.15 -4.31
CA ILE A 390 7.16 -6.50 -5.69
C ILE A 390 6.78 -5.39 -6.66
N GLY A 391 5.66 -4.69 -6.39
CA GLY A 391 5.13 -3.60 -7.20
C GLY A 391 5.76 -2.24 -6.97
N ARG A 392 6.80 -2.11 -6.12
CA ARG A 392 7.40 -0.79 -5.78
C ARG A 392 7.73 0.06 -7.01
N GLN A 393 8.36 -0.53 -8.02
CA GLN A 393 8.76 0.21 -9.22
C GLN A 393 7.54 0.62 -10.05
N LEU A 394 6.56 -0.27 -10.19
CA LEU A 394 5.30 0.02 -10.87
C LEU A 394 4.56 1.17 -10.17
N SER A 395 4.33 1.08 -8.87
CA SER A 395 3.62 2.10 -8.08
C SER A 395 4.27 3.49 -8.17
N LEU A 396 5.59 3.58 -8.04
CA LEU A 396 6.30 4.86 -8.15
C LEU A 396 6.31 5.42 -9.58
N MET A 397 6.40 4.55 -10.59
CA MET A 397 6.31 4.95 -12.00
C MET A 397 4.92 5.46 -12.33
N GLU A 398 3.90 4.71 -11.97
CA GLU A 398 2.50 5.04 -12.13
C GLU A 398 2.15 6.38 -11.45
N ALA A 399 2.55 6.55 -10.19
CA ALA A 399 2.30 7.79 -9.47
C ALA A 399 2.95 9.00 -10.14
N LYS A 400 4.17 8.88 -10.64
CA LYS A 400 4.84 9.96 -11.40
C LYS A 400 4.13 10.27 -12.71
N VAL A 401 3.71 9.24 -13.45
CA VAL A 401 2.95 9.42 -14.71
C VAL A 401 1.65 10.16 -14.44
N ILE A 402 0.87 9.74 -13.45
CA ILE A 402 -0.42 10.36 -13.13
C ILE A 402 -0.21 11.82 -12.70
N LEU A 403 0.74 12.09 -11.78
CA LEU A 403 1.03 13.47 -11.35
C LEU A 403 1.42 14.37 -12.51
N ALA A 404 2.36 13.93 -13.35
CA ALA A 404 2.86 14.73 -14.46
C ALA A 404 1.77 14.93 -15.54
N THR A 405 1.02 13.89 -15.91
CA THR A 405 -0.05 13.97 -16.92
C THR A 405 -1.19 14.88 -16.46
N VAL A 406 -1.66 14.75 -15.22
CA VAL A 406 -2.69 15.67 -14.69
C VAL A 406 -2.16 17.10 -14.63
N ALA A 407 -0.94 17.26 -14.15
CA ALA A 407 -0.35 18.57 -14.00
C ALA A 407 0.04 19.24 -15.32
N SER A 408 0.07 18.56 -16.45
CA SER A 408 0.26 19.19 -17.77
C SER A 408 -0.97 19.99 -18.21
N GLU A 409 -2.18 19.60 -17.76
CA GLU A 409 -3.45 20.20 -18.19
C GLU A 409 -4.18 20.96 -17.07
N TYR A 410 -4.05 20.48 -15.83
CA TYR A 410 -4.87 20.94 -14.71
C TYR A 410 -4.06 21.29 -13.48
N ARG A 411 -4.66 22.16 -12.67
CA ARG A 411 -4.31 22.42 -11.27
C ARG A 411 -5.45 21.93 -10.38
N LEU A 412 -5.13 21.31 -9.25
CA LEU A 412 -6.11 20.81 -8.29
C LEU A 412 -6.05 21.62 -6.99
N GLU A 413 -7.12 22.35 -6.69
CA GLU A 413 -7.25 23.16 -5.48
C GLU A 413 -8.15 22.46 -4.47
N PRO A 414 -7.68 22.12 -3.25
CA PRO A 414 -8.56 21.61 -2.21
C PRO A 414 -9.71 22.59 -1.93
N LEU A 415 -10.92 22.05 -1.74
CA LEU A 415 -12.07 22.90 -1.38
C LEU A 415 -12.02 23.32 0.07
N ASP A 416 -11.47 22.46 0.92
CA ASP A 416 -11.24 22.72 2.34
C ASP A 416 -9.74 22.51 2.63
N ASP A 417 -9.12 23.51 3.29
CA ASP A 417 -7.75 23.48 3.76
C ASP A 417 -7.63 22.98 5.23
N VAL A 418 -8.77 22.62 5.84
CA VAL A 418 -8.91 22.23 7.26
C VAL A 418 -8.62 20.75 7.43
N GLY A 419 -7.70 20.13 6.80
CA GLY A 419 -7.38 18.73 7.09
C GLY A 419 -8.58 17.76 7.07
N PHE A 420 -8.33 16.50 7.25
CA PHE A 420 -9.37 15.45 7.30
C PHE A 420 -9.04 14.43 8.40
N ASP A 421 -10.05 13.77 8.92
CA ASP A 421 -9.88 12.63 9.81
C ASP A 421 -9.43 11.39 9.03
N LEU A 422 -8.66 10.54 9.70
CA LEU A 422 -8.15 9.30 9.13
C LEU A 422 -8.92 8.08 9.64
N ARG A 423 -9.11 7.12 8.76
CA ARG A 423 -9.71 5.83 9.04
C ARG A 423 -8.67 4.73 8.81
N ALA A 424 -8.37 4.00 9.87
CA ALA A 424 -7.56 2.80 9.78
C ALA A 424 -8.41 1.65 9.23
N SER A 425 -7.95 1.04 8.15
CA SER A 425 -8.49 -0.20 7.58
C SER A 425 -7.30 -1.13 7.31
N LEU A 426 -7.37 -1.99 6.31
CA LEU A 426 -6.19 -2.67 5.76
C LEU A 426 -5.13 -1.64 5.32
N THR A 427 -5.59 -0.52 4.81
CA THR A 427 -4.85 0.66 4.39
C THR A 427 -5.36 1.92 5.11
N LEU A 428 -4.65 3.03 4.93
CA LEU A 428 -4.93 4.31 5.55
C LEU A 428 -5.82 5.17 4.65
N HIS A 429 -7.10 5.32 4.98
CA HIS A 429 -8.05 6.12 4.23
C HIS A 429 -8.41 7.43 4.92
N PRO A 430 -8.80 8.49 4.20
CA PRO A 430 -9.55 9.60 4.79
C PRO A 430 -10.95 9.10 5.20
N LYS A 431 -11.53 9.66 6.28
CA LYS A 431 -12.92 9.33 6.68
C LYS A 431 -13.94 9.98 5.75
N GLU A 432 -13.67 11.22 5.37
CA GLU A 432 -14.47 12.01 4.45
C GLU A 432 -13.77 12.07 3.09
N LEU A 433 -14.54 12.22 2.02
CA LEU A 433 -14.00 12.43 0.68
C LEU A 433 -13.22 13.75 0.62
N ILE A 434 -11.99 13.70 0.16
CA ILE A 434 -11.20 14.89 -0.12
C ILE A 434 -11.68 15.46 -1.45
N GLU A 435 -12.43 16.56 -1.39
CA GLU A 435 -12.93 17.25 -2.58
C GLU A 435 -11.91 18.30 -3.08
N MET A 436 -11.69 18.30 -4.37
CA MET A 436 -10.80 19.25 -5.04
C MET A 436 -11.51 19.93 -6.19
N ARG A 437 -11.13 21.17 -6.45
CA ARG A 437 -11.59 21.95 -7.62
C ARG A 437 -10.56 21.84 -8.72
N VAL A 438 -11.02 21.44 -9.89
CA VAL A 438 -10.22 21.43 -11.12
C VAL A 438 -10.08 22.86 -11.65
N ARG A 439 -8.89 23.24 -12.07
CA ARG A 439 -8.59 24.48 -12.76
C ARG A 439 -7.77 24.17 -14.01
N ASP A 440 -8.20 24.74 -15.12
CA ASP A 440 -7.40 24.71 -16.34
C ASP A 440 -6.07 25.44 -16.11
N ARG A 441 -5.02 24.97 -16.75
CA ARG A 441 -3.70 25.64 -16.78
C ARG A 441 -3.57 26.64 -17.89
#